data_28b7ce8c696ca4cef2f55fb2143d95bc
#
_entry.id   28b7ce8c696ca4cef2f55fb2143d95bc
#
_cell.length_a   1.000
_cell.length_b   1.000
_cell.length_c   1.000
_cell.angle_alpha   90.00
_cell.angle_beta   90.00
_cell.angle_gamma   90.00
#
_symmetry.space_group_name_H-M   'P 1'
#
loop_
_entity.id
_entity.type
_entity.pdbx_description
1 polymer ?
#
loop_
_entity_poly.entity_id
_entity_poly.type
_entity_poly.pdbx_seq_one_letter_code
_entity_poly.pdbx_strand_id
1 'polypeptide(L)'
;MRKKNGSMWVWMLGAIVGLASCGVDMPKETQSSYETMTVEKSSIELPYKFSARMKGQNDVTVTPQVSGQLVKICVSEGQQVKQGQTLFVIDSRNAQLELEAAEANLQAALAQENSAKLEYESNKNLYEKKIVSSYMLNNSENSYKQAQAAVAQARASVNRAKVNLGFCTITASVSGIIGEIPVRAGDQVSPATQLTMLSGNTTMYAEISVTENIIESMVKEGMKAADLEKYISKLPDATFIMKSGTEYPHKGRVASLTGVVNAATGSLTAKVSFPNPDGHLYSGIQGTVVMNFAEDGVIVIPQNAVIRLQDKSQVYKVKADSTATAVDVTTEDTGNGKDFIITSGLNPGDQIVTNGANNVTEGQKVLFPEEPKSEK
;
A
#
# COMPACT_ATOMS: atom_id res chain seq x y z
N MET A 1 -2.20 -76.84 39.66
CA MET A 1 -1.25 -77.95 39.51
C MET A 1 0.16 -77.42 39.65
N ARG A 2 0.70 -77.85 40.70
CA ARG A 2 1.96 -78.52 40.99
C ARG A 2 3.20 -77.63 40.84
N LYS A 3 3.75 -77.25 41.97
CA LYS A 3 4.81 -77.96 42.78
C LYS A 3 6.18 -77.66 42.09
N LYS A 4 7.28 -77.41 42.78
CA LYS A 4 7.77 -77.57 44.12
C LYS A 4 9.20 -77.02 44.20
N ASN A 5 9.53 -76.43 45.32
CA ASN A 5 10.70 -76.77 46.18
C ASN A 5 12.10 -76.62 45.54
N GLY A 6 13.09 -76.21 46.18
CA GLY A 6 13.40 -76.06 47.60
C GLY A 6 14.88 -75.82 47.75
N SER A 7 15.18 -75.30 48.90
CA SER A 7 16.18 -75.72 49.84
C SER A 7 17.61 -75.23 49.62
N MET A 8 18.09 -74.18 50.40
CA MET A 8 18.65 -74.33 51.76
C MET A 8 20.03 -74.92 51.82
N TRP A 9 20.94 -74.19 52.37
CA TRP A 9 22.04 -74.45 53.30
C TRP A 9 23.21 -73.44 53.06
N VAL A 10 23.36 -72.42 53.95
CA VAL A 10 24.23 -72.41 55.15
C VAL A 10 25.69 -72.76 54.84
N TRP A 11 26.59 -71.80 55.03
CA TRP A 11 27.74 -71.89 55.92
C TRP A 11 28.32 -70.46 56.21
N MET A 12 28.60 -70.31 57.46
CA MET A 12 29.06 -69.25 58.33
C MET A 12 30.60 -69.17 58.28
N LEU A 13 31.15 -68.01 58.66
CA LEU A 13 32.51 -67.70 59.19
C LEU A 13 33.23 -66.72 58.27
N GLY A 14 33.54 -65.56 58.79
CA GLY A 14 34.59 -65.15 59.68
C GLY A 14 35.04 -63.77 59.36
N ALA A 15 34.89 -62.88 60.28
CA ALA A 15 35.59 -61.71 60.77
C ALA A 15 36.77 -61.10 59.99
N ILE A 16 36.81 -59.77 60.08
CA ILE A 16 37.92 -58.89 60.47
C ILE A 16 37.94 -57.63 59.62
N VAL A 17 37.47 -56.56 60.18
CA VAL A 17 38.04 -55.24 60.39
C VAL A 17 38.98 -54.72 59.28
N GLY A 18 38.53 -53.70 58.60
CA GLY A 18 39.31 -52.76 57.81
C GLY A 18 38.54 -51.43 57.75
N LEU A 19 38.83 -50.51 58.66
CA LEU A 19 38.45 -49.12 58.59
C LEU A 19 39.16 -48.48 57.40
N ALA A 20 38.51 -48.48 56.24
CA ALA A 20 38.91 -47.60 55.12
C ALA A 20 38.00 -46.35 55.15
N SER A 21 38.57 -45.27 55.57
CA SER A 21 38.07 -43.88 55.42
C SER A 21 37.68 -43.64 53.98
N CYS A 22 36.41 -43.73 53.65
CA CYS A 22 35.88 -43.14 52.48
C CYS A 22 35.86 -41.63 52.67
N GLY A 23 36.85 -40.95 52.09
CA GLY A 23 36.76 -39.54 51.83
C GLY A 23 35.52 -39.31 50.95
N VAL A 24 34.56 -38.56 51.46
CA VAL A 24 33.47 -38.02 50.67
C VAL A 24 34.12 -37.03 49.71
N ASP A 25 34.37 -37.47 48.48
CA ASP A 25 34.60 -36.51 47.38
C ASP A 25 33.34 -35.64 47.28
N MET A 26 33.45 -34.42 47.79
CA MET A 26 32.44 -33.41 47.43
C MET A 26 32.40 -33.32 45.91
N PRO A 27 31.19 -33.30 45.31
CA PRO A 27 31.12 -33.04 43.87
C PRO A 27 31.89 -31.76 43.59
N LYS A 28 32.93 -31.83 42.78
CA LYS A 28 33.54 -30.65 42.16
C LYS A 28 32.41 -29.90 41.51
N GLU A 29 32.09 -28.71 42.01
CA GLU A 29 31.26 -27.76 41.29
C GLU A 29 31.78 -27.72 39.85
N THR A 30 30.98 -28.25 38.95
CA THR A 30 31.27 -28.14 37.50
C THR A 30 31.20 -26.67 37.17
N GLN A 31 32.30 -26.00 37.15
CA GLN A 31 32.38 -24.59 36.79
C GLN A 31 32.06 -24.51 35.31
N SER A 32 30.81 -24.26 34.98
CA SER A 32 30.37 -24.04 33.60
C SER A 32 30.80 -22.67 33.15
N SER A 33 31.60 -22.61 32.07
CA SER A 33 31.91 -21.37 31.40
C SER A 33 30.69 -20.91 30.62
N TYR A 34 30.27 -19.66 30.84
CA TYR A 34 29.13 -19.06 30.19
C TYR A 34 29.61 -17.91 29.31
N GLU A 35 29.05 -17.80 28.11
CA GLU A 35 29.26 -16.64 27.26
C GLU A 35 28.54 -15.43 27.85
N THR A 36 29.25 -14.32 27.92
CA THR A 36 28.71 -13.05 28.43
C THR A 36 28.86 -11.96 27.39
N MET A 37 27.96 -10.97 27.44
CA MET A 37 27.96 -9.80 26.59
C MET A 37 27.83 -8.54 27.44
N THR A 38 28.61 -7.51 27.11
CA THR A 38 28.41 -6.17 27.67
C THR A 38 27.27 -5.50 26.90
N VAL A 39 26.29 -5.00 27.63
CA VAL A 39 25.13 -4.31 27.08
C VAL A 39 25.54 -2.92 26.62
N GLU A 40 25.34 -2.64 25.36
CA GLU A 40 25.60 -1.33 24.77
C GLU A 40 24.35 -0.79 24.08
N LYS A 41 24.27 0.53 23.93
CA LYS A 41 23.25 1.14 23.08
C LYS A 41 23.64 0.92 21.62
N SER A 42 22.72 0.39 20.85
CA SER A 42 22.89 0.16 19.41
C SER A 42 21.73 0.77 18.62
N SER A 43 21.88 0.82 17.31
CA SER A 43 20.82 1.11 16.37
C SER A 43 20.36 -0.20 15.73
N ILE A 44 19.05 -0.41 15.64
CA ILE A 44 18.47 -1.57 15.01
C ILE A 44 17.38 -1.14 14.00
N GLU A 45 17.28 -1.86 12.89
CA GLU A 45 16.18 -1.68 11.96
C GLU A 45 15.02 -2.61 12.31
N LEU A 46 13.85 -2.03 12.57
CA LEU A 46 12.62 -2.75 12.87
C LEU A 46 11.72 -2.86 11.64
N PRO A 47 11.38 -4.08 11.20
CA PRO A 47 10.50 -4.28 10.06
C PRO A 47 9.03 -4.10 10.46
N TYR A 48 8.44 -2.99 10.10
CA TYR A 48 6.98 -2.79 10.20
C TYR A 48 6.29 -3.38 8.97
N LYS A 49 5.32 -4.26 9.21
CA LYS A 49 4.57 -5.00 8.18
C LYS A 49 3.15 -4.48 8.08
N PHE A 50 2.76 -4.02 6.90
CA PHE A 50 1.43 -3.51 6.62
C PHE A 50 0.75 -4.36 5.56
N SER A 51 -0.47 -4.81 5.84
CA SER A 51 -1.30 -5.43 4.79
C SER A 51 -1.61 -4.40 3.71
N ALA A 52 -1.43 -4.77 2.47
CA ALA A 52 -1.53 -3.87 1.34
C ALA A 52 -2.37 -4.45 0.21
N ARG A 53 -3.09 -3.57 -0.48
CA ARG A 53 -3.77 -3.86 -1.74
C ARG A 53 -3.25 -2.94 -2.82
N MET A 54 -2.80 -3.52 -3.93
CA MET A 54 -2.34 -2.77 -5.10
C MET A 54 -3.51 -2.17 -5.86
N LYS A 55 -3.34 -0.91 -6.28
CA LYS A 55 -4.22 -0.22 -7.23
C LYS A 55 -3.36 0.44 -8.30
N GLY A 56 -3.87 0.49 -9.51
CA GLY A 56 -3.25 1.28 -10.57
C GLY A 56 -3.33 2.78 -10.26
N GLN A 57 -2.38 3.54 -10.78
CA GLN A 57 -2.36 5.00 -10.61
C GLN A 57 -3.67 5.65 -11.10
N ASN A 58 -4.21 5.13 -12.19
CA ASN A 58 -5.42 5.62 -12.83
C ASN A 58 -6.34 4.42 -13.15
N ASP A 59 -7.00 3.89 -12.14
CA ASP A 59 -8.06 2.90 -12.34
C ASP A 59 -9.35 3.64 -12.69
N VAL A 60 -9.80 3.53 -13.95
CA VAL A 60 -10.96 4.24 -14.48
C VAL A 60 -12.02 3.22 -14.90
N THR A 61 -13.22 3.35 -14.37
CA THR A 61 -14.38 2.62 -14.88
C THR A 61 -14.85 3.24 -16.18
N VAL A 62 -14.88 2.46 -17.24
CA VAL A 62 -15.38 2.90 -18.56
C VAL A 62 -16.87 2.66 -18.63
N THR A 63 -17.65 3.75 -18.75
CA THR A 63 -19.11 3.73 -18.92
C THR A 63 -19.47 4.53 -20.17
N PRO A 64 -20.56 4.18 -20.88
CA PRO A 64 -21.05 4.98 -22.00
C PRO A 64 -21.66 6.30 -21.50
N GLN A 65 -21.66 7.33 -22.34
CA GLN A 65 -22.33 8.61 -22.04
C GLN A 65 -23.73 8.69 -22.67
N VAL A 66 -24.03 7.78 -23.62
CA VAL A 66 -25.31 7.67 -24.29
C VAL A 66 -25.84 6.25 -24.18
N SER A 67 -27.17 6.12 -24.22
CA SER A 67 -27.80 4.81 -24.28
C SER A 67 -27.93 4.32 -25.72
N GLY A 68 -27.73 3.03 -25.96
CA GLY A 68 -27.87 2.43 -27.28
C GLY A 68 -27.40 0.98 -27.28
N GLN A 69 -27.51 0.32 -28.43
CA GLN A 69 -27.03 -1.03 -28.61
C GLN A 69 -25.53 -1.05 -28.89
N LEU A 70 -24.78 -1.91 -28.22
CA LEU A 70 -23.37 -2.12 -28.44
C LEU A 70 -23.15 -2.88 -29.75
N VAL A 71 -22.61 -2.20 -30.76
CA VAL A 71 -22.39 -2.79 -32.10
C VAL A 71 -21.11 -3.58 -32.16
N LYS A 72 -20.05 -3.03 -31.55
CA LYS A 72 -18.71 -3.61 -31.67
C LYS A 72 -17.89 -3.41 -30.41
N ILE A 73 -17.15 -4.44 -30.03
CA ILE A 73 -16.08 -4.42 -29.03
C ILE A 73 -14.77 -4.48 -29.82
N CYS A 74 -13.91 -3.45 -29.66
CA CYS A 74 -12.70 -3.28 -30.47
C CYS A 74 -11.43 -3.75 -29.71
N VAL A 75 -11.59 -4.24 -28.48
CA VAL A 75 -10.50 -4.64 -27.59
C VAL A 75 -10.81 -5.98 -26.93
N SER A 76 -9.79 -6.63 -26.38
CA SER A 76 -9.90 -7.85 -25.61
C SER A 76 -9.50 -7.62 -24.14
N GLU A 77 -10.00 -8.45 -23.25
CA GLU A 77 -9.58 -8.46 -21.85
C GLU A 77 -8.06 -8.70 -21.73
N GLY A 78 -7.41 -7.98 -20.84
CA GLY A 78 -5.95 -8.03 -20.65
C GLY A 78 -5.15 -7.29 -21.74
N GLN A 79 -5.81 -6.72 -22.76
CA GLN A 79 -5.11 -5.98 -23.81
C GLN A 79 -4.60 -4.64 -23.29
N GLN A 80 -3.36 -4.30 -23.65
CA GLN A 80 -2.81 -2.96 -23.42
C GLN A 80 -3.33 -2.00 -24.48
N VAL A 81 -3.82 -0.84 -24.04
CA VAL A 81 -4.38 0.21 -24.89
C VAL A 81 -3.73 1.55 -24.61
N LYS A 82 -3.74 2.41 -25.62
CA LYS A 82 -3.26 3.81 -25.51
C LYS A 82 -4.43 4.76 -25.32
N GLN A 83 -4.18 5.88 -24.65
CA GLN A 83 -5.16 6.98 -24.55
C GLN A 83 -5.68 7.38 -25.94
N GLY A 84 -7.00 7.53 -26.07
CA GLY A 84 -7.69 7.85 -27.32
C GLY A 84 -7.99 6.65 -28.21
N GLN A 85 -7.50 5.45 -27.90
CA GLN A 85 -7.81 4.23 -28.66
C GLN A 85 -9.28 3.87 -28.50
N THR A 86 -9.97 3.52 -29.61
CA THR A 86 -11.37 3.09 -29.60
C THR A 86 -11.50 1.74 -28.90
N LEU A 87 -12.39 1.69 -27.92
CA LEU A 87 -12.69 0.49 -27.12
C LEU A 87 -14.01 -0.15 -27.54
N PHE A 88 -15.08 0.65 -27.61
CA PHE A 88 -16.43 0.18 -27.89
C PHE A 88 -17.11 1.12 -28.89
N VAL A 89 -18.06 0.57 -29.65
CA VAL A 89 -18.89 1.34 -30.60
C VAL A 89 -20.35 1.02 -30.33
N ILE A 90 -21.12 2.07 -30.03
CA ILE A 90 -22.59 2.03 -29.88
C ILE A 90 -23.22 2.39 -31.23
N ASP A 91 -24.43 1.89 -31.48
CA ASP A 91 -25.20 2.23 -32.66
C ASP A 91 -25.41 3.75 -32.77
N SER A 92 -24.83 4.34 -33.79
CA SER A 92 -24.80 5.79 -34.01
C SER A 92 -25.87 6.27 -35.01
N ARG A 93 -26.73 5.38 -35.55
CA ARG A 93 -27.66 5.75 -36.61
C ARG A 93 -28.60 6.87 -36.18
N ASN A 94 -29.16 6.82 -34.98
CA ASN A 94 -30.04 7.87 -34.48
C ASN A 94 -29.30 9.20 -34.28
N ALA A 95 -28.09 9.15 -33.71
CA ALA A 95 -27.26 10.34 -33.50
C ALA A 95 -26.81 10.96 -34.82
N GLN A 96 -26.57 10.13 -35.86
CA GLN A 96 -26.26 10.58 -37.22
C GLN A 96 -27.44 11.32 -37.86
N LEU A 97 -28.66 10.77 -37.76
CA LEU A 97 -29.89 11.41 -38.24
C LEU A 97 -30.18 12.72 -37.50
N GLU A 98 -29.92 12.78 -36.17
CA GLU A 98 -30.05 14.03 -35.40
C GLU A 98 -29.07 15.12 -35.91
N LEU A 99 -27.82 14.71 -36.20
CA LEU A 99 -26.83 15.63 -36.75
C LEU A 99 -27.24 16.15 -38.13
N GLU A 100 -27.71 15.29 -39.03
CA GLU A 100 -28.16 15.65 -40.37
C GLU A 100 -29.33 16.62 -40.32
N ALA A 101 -30.30 16.37 -39.44
CA ALA A 101 -31.45 17.25 -39.20
C ALA A 101 -31.00 18.62 -38.65
N ALA A 102 -30.05 18.66 -37.72
CA ALA A 102 -29.51 19.91 -37.17
C ALA A 102 -28.72 20.70 -38.24
N GLU A 103 -27.96 20.02 -39.10
CA GLU A 103 -27.24 20.66 -40.21
C GLU A 103 -28.21 21.24 -41.27
N ALA A 104 -29.27 20.54 -41.59
CA ALA A 104 -30.32 21.07 -42.48
C ALA A 104 -30.96 22.34 -41.91
N ASN A 105 -31.30 22.33 -40.59
CA ASN A 105 -31.82 23.53 -39.90
C ASN A 105 -30.82 24.72 -39.92
N LEU A 106 -29.53 24.44 -39.75
CA LEU A 106 -28.50 25.49 -39.89
C LEU A 106 -28.47 26.07 -41.30
N GLN A 107 -28.55 25.25 -42.34
CA GLN A 107 -28.58 25.72 -43.72
C GLN A 107 -29.81 26.62 -43.96
N ALA A 108 -31.00 26.28 -43.45
CA ALA A 108 -32.19 27.11 -43.53
C ALA A 108 -32.01 28.47 -42.81
N ALA A 109 -31.41 28.47 -41.62
CA ALA A 109 -31.14 29.67 -40.85
C ALA A 109 -30.10 30.58 -41.57
N LEU A 110 -29.08 30.01 -42.21
CA LEU A 110 -28.08 30.73 -42.99
C LEU A 110 -28.72 31.39 -44.25
N ALA A 111 -29.63 30.71 -44.92
CA ALA A 111 -30.36 31.27 -46.06
C ALA A 111 -31.22 32.48 -45.62
N GLN A 112 -31.92 32.36 -44.47
CA GLN A 112 -32.69 33.44 -43.89
C GLN A 112 -31.84 34.63 -43.48
N GLU A 113 -30.68 34.39 -42.86
CA GLU A 113 -29.70 35.44 -42.52
C GLU A 113 -29.25 36.19 -43.76
N ASN A 114 -28.89 35.46 -44.82
CA ASN A 114 -28.45 36.07 -46.05
C ASN A 114 -29.53 36.96 -46.68
N SER A 115 -30.81 36.53 -46.69
CA SER A 115 -31.93 37.34 -47.18
C SER A 115 -32.12 38.60 -46.32
N ALA A 116 -32.12 38.49 -44.99
CA ALA A 116 -32.22 39.64 -44.10
C ALA A 116 -31.05 40.60 -44.21
N LYS A 117 -29.84 40.06 -44.44
CA LYS A 117 -28.63 40.87 -44.66
C LYS A 117 -28.75 41.70 -45.93
N LEU A 118 -29.18 41.11 -47.06
CA LEU A 118 -29.37 41.81 -48.32
C LEU A 118 -30.41 42.93 -48.21
N GLU A 119 -31.50 42.69 -47.50
CA GLU A 119 -32.54 43.68 -47.21
C GLU A 119 -31.99 44.85 -46.37
N TYR A 120 -31.23 44.55 -45.31
CA TYR A 120 -30.57 45.55 -44.47
C TYR A 120 -29.56 46.39 -45.29
N GLU A 121 -28.70 45.77 -46.06
CA GLU A 121 -27.70 46.47 -46.94
C GLU A 121 -28.39 47.35 -47.98
N SER A 122 -29.48 46.88 -48.58
CA SER A 122 -30.29 47.66 -49.48
C SER A 122 -30.89 48.93 -48.86
N ASN A 123 -31.55 48.70 -47.66
CA ASN A 123 -32.17 49.81 -46.92
C ASN A 123 -31.12 50.80 -46.39
N LYS A 124 -29.95 50.36 -46.00
CA LYS A 124 -28.82 51.17 -45.58
C LYS A 124 -28.36 52.08 -46.74
N ASN A 125 -28.16 51.55 -47.94
CA ASN A 125 -27.77 52.31 -49.14
C ASN A 125 -28.86 53.33 -49.54
N LEU A 126 -30.16 53.00 -49.44
CA LEU A 126 -31.27 53.90 -49.70
C LEU A 126 -31.40 55.02 -48.68
N TYR A 127 -31.14 54.71 -47.38
CA TYR A 127 -31.14 55.69 -46.30
C TYR A 127 -30.01 56.75 -46.50
N GLU A 128 -28.82 56.30 -46.83
CA GLU A 128 -27.69 57.19 -47.15
C GLU A 128 -28.07 58.18 -48.31
N LYS A 129 -28.89 57.74 -49.28
CA LYS A 129 -29.44 58.53 -50.31
C LYS A 129 -30.70 59.34 -49.95
N LYS A 130 -31.15 59.25 -48.61
CA LYS A 130 -32.35 59.88 -48.07
C LYS A 130 -33.67 59.47 -48.74
N ILE A 131 -33.73 58.23 -49.23
CA ILE A 131 -34.93 57.67 -49.92
C ILE A 131 -35.88 56.99 -48.95
N VAL A 132 -35.36 56.37 -47.88
CA VAL A 132 -36.14 55.65 -46.84
C VAL A 132 -35.97 56.32 -45.50
N SER A 133 -36.91 56.04 -44.60
CA SER A 133 -36.88 56.54 -43.18
C SER A 133 -35.92 55.75 -42.30
N SER A 134 -35.49 56.39 -41.20
CA SER A 134 -34.68 55.71 -40.16
C SER A 134 -35.42 54.54 -39.54
N TYR A 135 -36.76 54.61 -39.48
CA TYR A 135 -37.59 53.47 -39.00
C TYR A 135 -37.38 52.22 -39.85
N MET A 136 -37.38 52.40 -41.21
CA MET A 136 -37.24 51.28 -42.15
C MET A 136 -35.83 50.67 -42.07
N LEU A 137 -34.79 51.48 -41.91
CA LEU A 137 -33.42 51.01 -41.69
C LEU A 137 -33.33 50.22 -40.39
N ASN A 138 -33.80 50.76 -39.25
CA ASN A 138 -33.75 50.13 -37.96
C ASN A 138 -34.54 48.81 -37.94
N ASN A 139 -35.67 48.74 -38.64
CA ASN A 139 -36.48 47.51 -38.75
C ASN A 139 -35.74 46.42 -39.50
N SER A 140 -35.07 46.73 -40.63
CA SER A 140 -34.29 45.75 -41.37
C SER A 140 -33.00 45.35 -40.63
N GLU A 141 -32.37 46.27 -39.86
CA GLU A 141 -31.26 45.95 -38.98
C GLU A 141 -31.65 44.96 -37.88
N ASN A 142 -32.81 45.19 -37.23
CA ASN A 142 -33.34 44.31 -36.22
C ASN A 142 -33.66 42.89 -36.79
N SER A 143 -34.25 42.85 -38.00
CA SER A 143 -34.52 41.59 -38.72
C SER A 143 -33.22 40.81 -39.01
N TYR A 144 -32.18 41.53 -39.45
CA TYR A 144 -30.88 40.90 -39.66
C TYR A 144 -30.25 40.39 -38.35
N LYS A 145 -30.27 41.17 -37.26
CA LYS A 145 -29.80 40.72 -35.94
C LYS A 145 -30.58 39.51 -35.45
N GLN A 146 -31.90 39.47 -35.67
CA GLN A 146 -32.72 38.32 -35.33
C GLN A 146 -32.32 37.06 -36.11
N ALA A 147 -32.08 37.20 -37.42
CA ALA A 147 -31.61 36.10 -38.27
C ALA A 147 -30.21 35.60 -37.83
N GLN A 148 -29.29 36.52 -37.47
CA GLN A 148 -27.99 36.15 -36.89
C GLN A 148 -28.13 35.33 -35.60
N ALA A 149 -29.04 35.74 -34.72
CA ALA A 149 -29.29 34.97 -33.47
C ALA A 149 -29.85 33.57 -33.78
N ALA A 150 -30.71 33.42 -34.80
CA ALA A 150 -31.22 32.13 -35.26
C ALA A 150 -30.11 31.21 -35.79
N VAL A 151 -29.17 31.74 -36.57
CA VAL A 151 -27.97 31.02 -37.04
C VAL A 151 -27.11 30.57 -35.86
N ALA A 152 -26.85 31.44 -34.88
CA ALA A 152 -26.10 31.06 -33.67
C ALA A 152 -26.75 29.93 -32.90
N GLN A 153 -28.08 29.96 -32.75
CA GLN A 153 -28.83 28.88 -32.11
C GLN A 153 -28.77 27.56 -32.90
N ALA A 154 -28.96 27.61 -34.22
CA ALA A 154 -28.87 26.44 -35.09
C ALA A 154 -27.45 25.83 -35.05
N ARG A 155 -26.40 26.68 -35.05
CA ARG A 155 -25.01 26.25 -34.92
C ARG A 155 -24.74 25.54 -33.58
N ALA A 156 -25.31 26.04 -32.47
CA ALA A 156 -25.23 25.38 -31.17
C ALA A 156 -25.91 24.00 -31.18
N SER A 157 -27.03 23.86 -31.94
CA SER A 157 -27.72 22.58 -32.08
C SER A 157 -26.89 21.57 -32.88
N VAL A 158 -26.22 21.98 -33.97
CA VAL A 158 -25.25 21.14 -34.72
C VAL A 158 -24.12 20.68 -33.82
N ASN A 159 -23.53 21.58 -33.03
CA ASN A 159 -22.44 21.22 -32.11
C ASN A 159 -22.90 20.20 -31.07
N ARG A 160 -24.10 20.33 -30.52
CA ARG A 160 -24.68 19.35 -29.59
C ARG A 160 -24.83 17.98 -30.23
N ALA A 161 -25.38 17.93 -31.46
CA ALA A 161 -25.57 16.67 -32.18
C ALA A 161 -24.21 16.02 -32.53
N LYS A 162 -23.18 16.80 -32.88
CA LYS A 162 -21.81 16.28 -33.08
C LYS A 162 -21.21 15.66 -31.82
N VAL A 163 -21.39 16.29 -30.66
CA VAL A 163 -20.94 15.76 -29.38
C VAL A 163 -21.66 14.45 -29.06
N ASN A 164 -22.99 14.39 -29.25
CA ASN A 164 -23.76 13.17 -29.02
C ASN A 164 -23.32 12.03 -29.94
N LEU A 165 -23.05 12.31 -31.20
CA LEU A 165 -22.51 11.34 -32.14
C LEU A 165 -21.11 10.85 -31.70
N GLY A 166 -20.27 11.75 -31.19
CA GLY A 166 -18.95 11.41 -30.67
C GLY A 166 -19.02 10.44 -29.49
N PHE A 167 -20.05 10.55 -28.64
CA PHE A 167 -20.28 9.63 -27.50
C PHE A 167 -20.64 8.20 -27.91
N CYS A 168 -21.05 7.97 -29.16
CA CYS A 168 -21.29 6.63 -29.67
C CYS A 168 -19.97 5.84 -29.87
N THR A 169 -18.82 6.52 -29.92
CA THR A 169 -17.49 5.90 -30.00
C THR A 169 -16.78 6.08 -28.67
N ILE A 170 -16.65 5.01 -27.92
CA ILE A 170 -16.04 5.05 -26.59
C ILE A 170 -14.55 4.80 -26.73
N THR A 171 -13.74 5.73 -26.27
CA THR A 171 -12.29 5.70 -26.34
C THR A 171 -11.67 5.58 -24.94
N ALA A 172 -10.43 5.09 -24.89
CA ALA A 172 -9.65 5.02 -23.66
C ALA A 172 -9.30 6.44 -23.15
N SER A 173 -9.71 6.75 -21.92
CA SER A 173 -9.39 8.02 -21.26
C SER A 173 -7.93 8.11 -20.82
N VAL A 174 -7.30 6.96 -20.53
CA VAL A 174 -5.89 6.81 -20.13
C VAL A 174 -5.28 5.60 -20.83
N SER A 175 -3.95 5.56 -20.90
CA SER A 175 -3.25 4.35 -21.35
C SER A 175 -3.19 3.34 -20.20
N GLY A 176 -3.39 2.04 -20.48
CA GLY A 176 -3.42 1.01 -19.46
C GLY A 176 -3.83 -0.35 -20.00
N ILE A 177 -4.22 -1.24 -19.09
CA ILE A 177 -4.70 -2.59 -19.40
C ILE A 177 -6.21 -2.65 -19.23
N ILE A 178 -6.89 -3.29 -20.19
CA ILE A 178 -8.32 -3.56 -20.13
C ILE A 178 -8.59 -4.67 -19.12
N GLY A 179 -9.51 -4.42 -18.20
CA GLY A 179 -10.02 -5.42 -17.25
C GLY A 179 -11.06 -6.33 -17.89
N GLU A 180 -11.93 -6.92 -17.05
CA GLU A 180 -13.06 -7.73 -17.47
C GLU A 180 -14.05 -6.91 -18.30
N ILE A 181 -14.63 -7.53 -19.35
CA ILE A 181 -15.65 -6.95 -20.22
C ILE A 181 -16.97 -7.74 -20.00
N PRO A 182 -17.83 -7.32 -19.06
CA PRO A 182 -19.06 -8.04 -18.72
C PRO A 182 -20.14 -7.95 -19.80
N VAL A 183 -19.95 -7.13 -20.83
CA VAL A 183 -20.93 -6.86 -21.90
C VAL A 183 -20.55 -7.57 -23.21
N ARG A 184 -21.52 -7.79 -24.07
CA ARG A 184 -21.35 -8.42 -25.38
C ARG A 184 -21.87 -7.52 -26.49
N ALA A 185 -21.35 -7.72 -27.70
CA ALA A 185 -21.93 -7.09 -28.88
C ALA A 185 -23.40 -7.52 -29.04
N GLY A 186 -24.28 -6.55 -29.20
CA GLY A 186 -25.75 -6.74 -29.21
C GLY A 186 -26.43 -6.31 -27.92
N ASP A 187 -25.73 -6.15 -26.81
CA ASP A 187 -26.31 -5.72 -25.54
C ASP A 187 -26.76 -4.26 -25.59
N GLN A 188 -27.83 -3.97 -24.86
CA GLN A 188 -28.29 -2.61 -24.62
C GLN A 188 -27.52 -2.01 -23.46
N VAL A 189 -26.83 -0.89 -23.69
CA VAL A 189 -26.01 -0.20 -22.69
C VAL A 189 -26.55 1.20 -22.39
N SER A 190 -26.23 1.70 -21.19
CA SER A 190 -26.65 3.00 -20.69
C SER A 190 -25.53 3.61 -19.81
N PRO A 191 -25.61 4.89 -19.43
CA PRO A 191 -24.61 5.54 -18.56
C PRO A 191 -24.38 4.84 -17.21
N ALA A 192 -25.32 4.01 -16.75
CA ALA A 192 -25.17 3.18 -15.54
C ALA A 192 -24.45 1.85 -15.79
N THR A 193 -24.24 1.46 -17.06
CA THR A 193 -23.64 0.17 -17.43
C THR A 193 -22.12 0.28 -17.40
N GLN A 194 -21.47 -0.53 -16.59
CA GLN A 194 -20.01 -0.67 -16.64
C GLN A 194 -19.61 -1.54 -17.83
N LEU A 195 -18.81 -1.00 -18.74
CA LEU A 195 -18.31 -1.73 -19.92
C LEU A 195 -17.02 -2.48 -19.62
N THR A 196 -16.11 -1.84 -18.92
CA THR A 196 -14.84 -2.42 -18.44
C THR A 196 -14.21 -1.51 -17.38
N MET A 197 -13.13 -1.98 -16.79
CA MET A 197 -12.22 -1.16 -16.01
C MET A 197 -10.90 -1.02 -16.78
N LEU A 198 -10.39 0.19 -16.87
CA LEU A 198 -9.09 0.50 -17.47
C LEU A 198 -8.11 0.83 -16.35
N SER A 199 -7.07 0.02 -16.20
CA SER A 199 -6.06 0.21 -15.15
C SER A 199 -4.75 0.69 -15.73
N GLY A 200 -4.30 1.87 -15.29
CA GLY A 200 -2.96 2.37 -15.60
C GLY A 200 -1.93 1.62 -14.77
N ASN A 201 -1.05 0.87 -15.42
CA ASN A 201 -0.13 -0.06 -14.78
C ASN A 201 1.34 0.39 -14.72
N THR A 202 1.68 1.59 -15.18
CA THR A 202 3.07 2.09 -15.17
C THR A 202 3.59 2.34 -13.75
N THR A 203 2.72 2.88 -12.90
CA THR A 203 2.98 3.10 -11.48
C THR A 203 1.82 2.49 -10.70
N MET A 204 2.14 1.73 -9.68
CA MET A 204 1.15 1.10 -8.82
C MET A 204 1.22 1.70 -7.43
N TYR A 205 0.07 1.82 -6.80
CA TYR A 205 -0.04 2.26 -5.41
C TYR A 205 -0.47 1.10 -4.52
N ALA A 206 0.35 0.79 -3.52
CA ALA A 206 -0.08 -0.06 -2.42
C ALA A 206 -0.82 0.80 -1.40
N GLU A 207 -2.10 0.56 -1.21
CA GLU A 207 -2.88 1.17 -0.13
C GLU A 207 -2.65 0.35 1.15
N ILE A 208 -2.09 1.01 2.17
CA ILE A 208 -1.82 0.43 3.49
C ILE A 208 -2.60 1.19 4.56
N SER A 209 -3.00 0.48 5.61
CA SER A 209 -3.65 1.08 6.79
C SER A 209 -2.62 1.28 7.89
N VAL A 210 -2.44 2.53 8.31
CA VAL A 210 -1.55 2.92 9.41
C VAL A 210 -2.41 3.12 10.65
N THR A 211 -2.19 2.30 11.67
CA THR A 211 -2.97 2.32 12.92
C THR A 211 -2.63 3.52 13.79
N GLU A 212 -3.54 3.87 14.71
CA GLU A 212 -3.40 5.00 15.62
C GLU A 212 -2.12 4.96 16.46
N ASN A 213 -1.69 3.77 16.91
CA ASN A 213 -0.45 3.62 17.68
C ASN A 213 0.79 4.08 16.91
N ILE A 214 0.86 3.77 15.62
CA ILE A 214 1.97 4.20 14.75
C ILE A 214 1.89 5.71 14.51
N ILE A 215 0.68 6.24 14.34
CA ILE A 215 0.45 7.68 14.20
C ILE A 215 0.90 8.42 15.48
N GLU A 216 0.57 7.87 16.64
CA GLU A 216 0.97 8.46 17.93
C GLU A 216 2.49 8.50 18.10
N SER A 217 3.21 7.43 17.70
CA SER A 217 4.68 7.43 17.70
C SER A 217 5.24 8.50 16.74
N MET A 218 4.70 8.62 15.55
CA MET A 218 5.07 9.65 14.58
C MET A 218 4.84 11.07 15.14
N VAL A 219 3.74 11.30 15.84
CA VAL A 219 3.44 12.60 16.48
C VAL A 219 4.40 12.89 17.63
N LYS A 220 4.75 11.89 18.45
CA LYS A 220 5.76 12.02 19.51
C LYS A 220 7.14 12.39 18.96
N GLU A 221 7.50 11.91 17.76
CA GLU A 221 8.71 12.29 17.03
C GLU A 221 8.64 13.71 16.41
N GLY A 222 7.56 14.44 16.64
CA GLY A 222 7.41 15.85 16.23
C GLY A 222 6.73 16.04 14.87
N MET A 223 6.01 15.04 14.34
CA MET A 223 5.20 15.21 13.14
C MET A 223 4.08 16.22 13.40
N LYS A 224 4.04 17.29 12.61
CA LYS A 224 2.92 18.25 12.57
C LYS A 224 2.15 18.04 11.27
N ALA A 225 0.84 18.21 11.31
CA ALA A 225 0.00 18.11 10.12
C ALA A 225 0.45 19.03 8.96
N ALA A 226 1.02 20.19 9.30
CA ALA A 226 1.56 21.14 8.33
C ALA A 226 2.87 20.68 7.66
N ASP A 227 3.62 19.77 8.30
CA ASP A 227 4.91 19.27 7.84
C ASP A 227 4.85 17.84 7.27
N LEU A 228 3.63 17.33 7.01
CA LEU A 228 3.37 15.96 6.61
C LEU A 228 4.19 15.54 5.37
N GLU A 229 4.27 16.41 4.37
CA GLU A 229 5.03 16.15 3.14
C GLU A 229 6.52 15.98 3.41
N LYS A 230 7.08 16.83 4.29
CA LYS A 230 8.47 16.75 4.72
C LYS A 230 8.75 15.51 5.55
N TYR A 231 7.76 15.05 6.33
CA TYR A 231 7.85 13.81 7.09
C TYR A 231 7.84 12.60 6.17
N ILE A 232 6.91 12.56 5.20
CA ILE A 232 6.81 11.50 4.20
C ILE A 232 8.13 11.32 3.43
N SER A 233 8.81 12.42 3.09
CA SER A 233 10.09 12.37 2.36
C SER A 233 11.24 11.73 3.15
N LYS A 234 11.12 11.59 4.46
CA LYS A 234 12.12 10.98 5.35
C LYS A 234 11.82 9.51 5.67
N LEU A 235 10.62 9.03 5.30
CA LEU A 235 10.26 7.64 5.53
C LEU A 235 11.16 6.70 4.72
N PRO A 236 11.50 5.53 5.27
CA PRO A 236 12.33 4.55 4.58
C PRO A 236 11.64 4.01 3.31
N ASP A 237 12.45 3.49 2.41
CA ASP A 237 11.95 2.79 1.24
C ASP A 237 11.13 1.57 1.66
N ALA A 238 10.08 1.31 0.91
CA ALA A 238 9.16 0.21 1.16
C ALA A 238 9.46 -0.99 0.24
N THR A 239 9.33 -2.19 0.77
CA THR A 239 9.40 -3.44 0.02
C THR A 239 8.02 -4.05 -0.06
N PHE A 240 7.59 -4.50 -1.24
CA PHE A 240 6.33 -5.22 -1.39
C PHE A 240 6.59 -6.72 -1.46
N ILE A 241 5.95 -7.47 -0.57
CA ILE A 241 5.99 -8.94 -0.55
C ILE A 241 4.61 -9.44 -0.99
N MET A 242 4.57 -10.14 -2.10
CA MET A 242 3.34 -10.75 -2.62
C MET A 242 2.81 -11.82 -1.66
N LYS A 243 1.53 -12.15 -1.77
CA LYS A 243 0.91 -13.20 -0.94
C LYS A 243 1.56 -14.58 -1.14
N SER A 244 2.25 -14.81 -2.25
CA SER A 244 3.08 -15.99 -2.50
C SER A 244 4.36 -16.05 -1.66
N GLY A 245 4.73 -14.97 -0.95
CA GLY A 245 6.01 -14.82 -0.26
C GLY A 245 7.13 -14.25 -1.14
N THR A 246 6.88 -14.00 -2.42
CA THR A 246 7.87 -13.45 -3.35
C THR A 246 8.02 -11.95 -3.12
N GLU A 247 9.24 -11.48 -2.93
CA GLU A 247 9.56 -10.06 -2.83
C GLU A 247 9.56 -9.42 -4.22
N TYR A 248 8.93 -8.23 -4.33
CA TYR A 248 8.94 -7.44 -5.55
C TYR A 248 10.29 -6.73 -5.71
N PRO A 249 10.94 -6.79 -6.90
CA PRO A 249 12.33 -6.33 -7.05
C PRO A 249 12.53 -4.82 -6.95
N HIS A 250 11.47 -4.03 -7.17
CA HIS A 250 11.57 -2.57 -7.12
C HIS A 250 11.05 -2.04 -5.78
N LYS A 251 11.84 -1.16 -5.16
CA LYS A 251 11.45 -0.49 -3.91
C LYS A 251 10.39 0.56 -4.19
N GLY A 252 9.48 0.71 -3.24
CA GLY A 252 8.45 1.74 -3.24
C GLY A 252 8.77 2.88 -2.29
N ARG A 253 8.04 3.99 -2.44
CA ARG A 253 8.09 5.15 -1.53
C ARG A 253 6.70 5.59 -1.15
N VAL A 254 6.54 6.04 0.08
CA VAL A 254 5.29 6.63 0.52
C VAL A 254 5.04 7.89 -0.31
N ALA A 255 3.93 7.88 -1.06
CA ALA A 255 3.54 8.98 -1.93
C ALA A 255 2.57 9.95 -1.23
N SER A 256 1.70 9.43 -0.40
CA SER A 256 0.75 10.26 0.35
C SER A 256 0.22 9.52 1.58
N LEU A 257 -0.21 10.32 2.56
CA LEU A 257 -0.92 9.86 3.75
C LEU A 257 -2.24 10.66 3.82
N THR A 258 -3.36 9.97 4.03
CA THR A 258 -4.64 10.68 4.20
C THR A 258 -4.62 11.43 5.53
N GLY A 259 -5.00 12.72 5.48
CA GLY A 259 -5.08 13.56 6.70
C GLY A 259 -6.32 13.29 7.57
N VAL A 260 -7.11 12.25 7.26
CA VAL A 260 -8.37 11.92 7.94
C VAL A 260 -8.35 10.46 8.36
N VAL A 261 -8.58 10.22 9.65
CA VAL A 261 -8.72 8.88 10.22
C VAL A 261 -10.06 8.28 9.79
N ASN A 262 -10.05 7.07 9.31
CA ASN A 262 -11.28 6.32 9.06
C ASN A 262 -11.90 5.92 10.40
N ALA A 263 -13.08 6.48 10.71
CA ALA A 263 -13.76 6.27 11.99
C ALA A 263 -14.17 4.80 12.25
N ALA A 264 -14.33 3.99 11.19
CA ALA A 264 -14.69 2.58 11.35
C ALA A 264 -13.50 1.69 11.71
N THR A 265 -12.27 2.06 11.30
CA THR A 265 -11.06 1.24 11.47
C THR A 265 -10.02 1.87 12.39
N GLY A 266 -10.19 3.14 12.80
CA GLY A 266 -9.20 3.87 13.60
C GLY A 266 -7.85 4.02 12.91
N SER A 267 -7.81 4.04 11.57
CA SER A 267 -6.55 4.06 10.81
C SER A 267 -6.53 5.15 9.75
N LEU A 268 -5.34 5.63 9.41
CA LEU A 268 -5.06 6.44 8.23
C LEU A 268 -4.71 5.52 7.05
N THR A 269 -5.08 5.94 5.85
CA THR A 269 -4.63 5.26 4.64
C THR A 269 -3.37 5.94 4.09
N ALA A 270 -2.30 5.19 3.95
CA ALA A 270 -1.12 5.62 3.22
C ALA A 270 -1.07 4.95 1.85
N LYS A 271 -0.60 5.69 0.85
CA LYS A 271 -0.33 5.18 -0.49
C LYS A 271 1.17 5.10 -0.71
N VAL A 272 1.65 3.90 -0.96
CA VAL A 272 3.05 3.65 -1.28
C VAL A 272 3.16 3.40 -2.78
N SER A 273 3.93 4.23 -3.46
CA SER A 273 4.14 4.18 -4.90
C SER A 273 5.22 3.17 -5.24
N PHE A 274 4.93 2.27 -6.16
CA PHE A 274 5.86 1.28 -6.72
C PHE A 274 5.96 1.47 -8.24
N PRO A 275 7.16 1.63 -8.81
CA PRO A 275 7.35 1.59 -10.26
C PRO A 275 7.05 0.17 -10.76
N ASN A 276 6.40 0.05 -11.93
CA ASN A 276 6.03 -1.23 -12.51
C ASN A 276 6.45 -1.33 -13.98
N PRO A 277 7.77 -1.24 -14.28
CA PRO A 277 8.26 -1.24 -15.64
C PRO A 277 7.98 -2.55 -16.38
N ASP A 278 8.02 -3.67 -15.66
CA ASP A 278 7.84 -5.01 -16.23
C ASP A 278 6.37 -5.47 -16.25
N GLY A 279 5.45 -4.64 -15.72
CA GLY A 279 4.02 -4.95 -15.69
C GLY A 279 3.64 -6.14 -14.80
N HIS A 280 4.48 -6.53 -13.83
CA HIS A 280 4.22 -7.68 -12.95
C HIS A 280 3.18 -7.39 -11.85
N LEU A 281 2.96 -6.12 -11.54
CA LEU A 281 1.92 -5.72 -10.59
C LEU A 281 0.63 -5.38 -11.33
N TYR A 282 -0.47 -5.92 -10.83
CA TYR A 282 -1.82 -5.67 -11.34
C TYR A 282 -2.69 -5.06 -10.24
N SER A 283 -3.68 -4.27 -10.62
CA SER A 283 -4.68 -3.77 -9.69
C SER A 283 -5.43 -4.93 -9.05
N GLY A 284 -5.63 -4.86 -7.73
CA GLY A 284 -6.29 -5.91 -6.95
C GLY A 284 -5.34 -6.92 -6.27
N ILE A 285 -4.06 -6.99 -6.65
CA ILE A 285 -3.09 -7.86 -5.95
C ILE A 285 -3.01 -7.46 -4.48
N GLN A 286 -3.01 -8.47 -3.61
CA GLN A 286 -2.82 -8.32 -2.17
C GLN A 286 -1.43 -8.81 -1.76
N GLY A 287 -0.86 -8.16 -0.76
CA GLY A 287 0.44 -8.52 -0.21
C GLY A 287 0.73 -7.75 1.07
N THR A 288 2.00 -7.70 1.42
CA THR A 288 2.50 -7.00 2.60
C THR A 288 3.54 -5.98 2.16
N VAL A 289 3.37 -4.74 2.59
CA VAL A 289 4.40 -3.72 2.51
C VAL A 289 5.24 -3.79 3.78
N VAL A 290 6.55 -3.90 3.63
CA VAL A 290 7.52 -3.90 4.74
C VAL A 290 8.35 -2.63 4.63
N MET A 291 8.44 -1.91 5.73
CA MET A 291 9.26 -0.71 5.88
C MET A 291 10.14 -0.87 7.11
N ASN A 292 11.44 -0.69 6.96
CA ASN A 292 12.40 -0.83 8.05
C ASN A 292 12.66 0.55 8.68
N PHE A 293 12.26 0.71 9.93
CA PHE A 293 12.52 1.93 10.69
C PHE A 293 13.74 1.73 11.57
N ALA A 294 14.65 2.68 11.55
CA ALA A 294 15.81 2.68 12.44
C ALA A 294 15.39 3.18 13.82
N GLU A 295 15.65 2.40 14.85
CA GLU A 295 15.55 2.82 16.24
C GLU A 295 16.96 2.96 16.83
N ASP A 296 17.31 4.17 17.25
CA ASP A 296 18.62 4.51 17.77
C ASP A 296 18.62 4.53 19.30
N GLY A 297 19.76 4.11 19.88
CA GLY A 297 19.98 4.22 21.33
C GLY A 297 19.23 3.19 22.16
N VAL A 298 18.74 2.11 21.54
CA VAL A 298 18.09 0.97 22.19
C VAL A 298 19.09 -0.08 22.64
N ILE A 299 18.73 -0.83 23.66
CA ILE A 299 19.51 -1.98 24.12
C ILE A 299 18.98 -3.20 23.38
N VAL A 300 19.83 -3.88 22.63
CA VAL A 300 19.51 -5.09 21.88
C VAL A 300 20.29 -6.26 22.45
N ILE A 301 19.60 -7.35 22.78
CA ILE A 301 20.20 -8.57 23.29
C ILE A 301 19.68 -9.80 22.54
N PRO A 302 20.50 -10.86 22.38
CA PRO A 302 20.06 -12.10 21.76
C PRO A 302 18.91 -12.75 22.54
N GLN A 303 17.96 -13.39 21.82
CA GLN A 303 16.80 -14.06 22.46
C GLN A 303 17.19 -15.16 23.44
N ASN A 304 18.32 -15.85 23.22
CA ASN A 304 18.84 -16.90 24.09
C ASN A 304 19.35 -16.38 25.45
N ALA A 305 19.57 -15.07 25.62
CA ALA A 305 19.90 -14.43 26.89
C ALA A 305 18.64 -14.21 27.77
N VAL A 306 17.44 -14.27 27.22
CA VAL A 306 16.20 -13.99 27.93
C VAL A 306 15.52 -15.28 28.36
N ILE A 307 15.26 -15.40 29.65
CA ILE A 307 14.51 -16.50 30.26
C ILE A 307 13.07 -16.05 30.48
N ARG A 308 12.12 -16.76 29.89
CA ARG A 308 10.69 -16.51 30.10
C ARG A 308 10.13 -17.41 31.20
N LEU A 309 9.68 -16.80 32.27
CA LEU A 309 9.05 -17.46 33.42
C LEU A 309 7.60 -16.98 33.48
N GLN A 310 6.66 -17.77 32.94
CA GLN A 310 5.22 -17.43 32.89
C GLN A 310 5.01 -16.02 32.34
N ASP A 311 4.71 -15.02 33.17
CA ASP A 311 4.40 -13.65 32.79
C ASP A 311 5.61 -12.71 32.86
N LYS A 312 6.83 -13.20 33.18
CA LYS A 312 8.04 -12.39 33.36
C LYS A 312 9.14 -12.80 32.41
N SER A 313 9.86 -11.83 31.90
CA SER A 313 11.13 -12.03 31.21
C SER A 313 12.26 -11.63 32.14
N GLN A 314 13.29 -12.47 32.26
CA GLN A 314 14.44 -12.24 33.11
C GLN A 314 15.74 -12.44 32.33
N VAL A 315 16.78 -11.74 32.74
CA VAL A 315 18.15 -11.86 32.24
C VAL A 315 19.08 -11.99 33.43
N TYR A 316 20.09 -12.87 33.35
CA TYR A 316 21.13 -12.94 34.38
C TYR A 316 22.18 -11.86 34.12
N LYS A 317 22.24 -10.88 35.03
CA LYS A 317 23.28 -9.86 35.09
C LYS A 317 24.45 -10.34 35.91
N VAL A 318 25.67 -10.20 35.43
CA VAL A 318 26.91 -10.54 36.13
C VAL A 318 27.41 -9.34 36.91
N LYS A 319 27.52 -9.49 38.23
CA LYS A 319 28.09 -8.47 39.11
C LYS A 319 29.61 -8.44 39.06
N ALA A 320 30.21 -7.40 39.64
CA ALA A 320 31.66 -7.22 39.71
C ALA A 320 32.40 -8.38 40.49
N ASP A 321 31.68 -9.10 41.33
CA ASP A 321 32.17 -10.28 42.04
C ASP A 321 32.00 -11.59 41.24
N SER A 322 31.66 -11.49 39.95
CA SER A 322 31.37 -12.59 39.03
C SER A 322 30.17 -13.44 39.45
N THR A 323 29.26 -12.94 40.25
CA THR A 323 28.01 -13.65 40.58
C THR A 323 26.84 -13.25 39.64
N ALA A 324 26.06 -14.23 39.22
CA ALA A 324 24.86 -14.01 38.42
C ALA A 324 23.68 -13.60 39.31
N THR A 325 22.97 -12.57 38.90
CA THR A 325 21.73 -12.12 39.55
C THR A 325 20.62 -11.97 38.49
N ALA A 326 19.48 -12.59 38.75
CA ALA A 326 18.32 -12.46 37.88
C ALA A 326 17.72 -11.03 37.96
N VAL A 327 17.52 -10.40 36.85
CA VAL A 327 16.92 -9.07 36.71
C VAL A 327 15.68 -9.21 35.83
N ASP A 328 14.54 -8.70 36.30
CA ASP A 328 13.32 -8.61 35.51
C ASP A 328 13.51 -7.56 34.42
N VAL A 329 13.21 -7.93 33.18
CA VAL A 329 13.34 -7.04 32.02
C VAL A 329 12.03 -6.98 31.23
N THR A 330 11.77 -5.83 30.62
CA THR A 330 10.70 -5.69 29.63
C THR A 330 11.29 -5.82 28.25
N THR A 331 10.80 -6.78 27.48
CA THR A 331 11.30 -7.09 26.14
C THR A 331 10.29 -6.72 25.06
N GLU A 332 10.77 -6.17 23.95
CA GLU A 332 10.01 -5.96 22.74
C GLU A 332 10.62 -6.78 21.60
N ASP A 333 9.77 -7.41 20.78
CA ASP A 333 10.22 -8.28 19.69
C ASP A 333 10.70 -7.43 18.51
N THR A 334 11.92 -7.67 18.04
CA THR A 334 12.47 -7.01 16.86
C THR A 334 11.86 -7.49 15.54
N GLY A 335 11.08 -8.56 15.55
CA GLY A 335 10.52 -9.18 14.35
C GLY A 335 11.54 -9.93 13.47
N ASN A 336 12.84 -9.96 13.85
CA ASN A 336 13.90 -10.68 13.14
C ASN A 336 14.06 -12.14 13.63
N GLY A 337 13.40 -12.50 14.74
CA GLY A 337 13.42 -13.83 15.35
C GLY A 337 14.76 -14.21 16.00
N LYS A 338 15.65 -13.25 16.25
CA LYS A 338 16.98 -13.50 16.84
C LYS A 338 17.24 -12.66 18.09
N ASP A 339 16.71 -11.43 18.12
CA ASP A 339 17.05 -10.43 19.13
C ASP A 339 15.79 -9.87 19.79
N PHE A 340 15.94 -9.32 21.00
CA PHE A 340 14.95 -8.52 21.70
C PHE A 340 15.48 -7.14 21.99
N ILE A 341 14.61 -6.14 21.92
CA ILE A 341 14.86 -4.82 22.47
C ILE A 341 14.50 -4.85 23.95
N ILE A 342 15.35 -4.28 24.78
CA ILE A 342 15.10 -4.11 26.20
C ILE A 342 14.66 -2.67 26.46
N THR A 343 13.40 -2.52 26.88
CA THR A 343 12.83 -1.21 27.21
C THR A 343 13.03 -0.83 28.66
N SER A 344 13.22 -1.81 29.56
CA SER A 344 13.53 -1.58 30.98
C SER A 344 14.25 -2.76 31.63
N GLY A 345 14.99 -2.50 32.70
CA GLY A 345 15.65 -3.52 33.54
C GLY A 345 17.17 -3.62 33.35
N LEU A 346 17.73 -3.14 32.22
CA LEU A 346 19.18 -3.11 31.98
C LEU A 346 19.67 -1.68 31.72
N ASN A 347 20.95 -1.45 32.06
CA ASN A 347 21.65 -0.21 31.75
C ASN A 347 22.83 -0.48 30.83
N PRO A 348 23.21 0.48 29.99
CA PRO A 348 24.45 0.40 29.22
C PRO A 348 25.66 0.17 30.16
N GLY A 349 26.52 -0.77 29.79
CA GLY A 349 27.67 -1.21 30.60
C GLY A 349 27.40 -2.42 31.49
N ASP A 350 26.13 -2.87 31.60
CA ASP A 350 25.80 -4.09 32.31
C ASP A 350 26.35 -5.31 31.56
N GLN A 351 26.87 -6.30 32.28
CA GLN A 351 27.31 -7.55 31.70
C GLN A 351 26.25 -8.62 31.93
N ILE A 352 25.81 -9.30 30.87
CA ILE A 352 24.77 -10.30 30.92
C ILE A 352 25.23 -11.65 30.36
N VAL A 353 24.63 -12.74 30.81
CA VAL A 353 24.85 -14.08 30.26
C VAL A 353 24.04 -14.23 28.98
N THR A 354 24.68 -14.60 27.85
CA THR A 354 24.00 -14.75 26.55
C THR A 354 23.76 -16.19 26.18
N ASN A 355 24.64 -17.11 26.51
CA ASN A 355 24.49 -18.52 26.17
C ASN A 355 24.44 -19.37 27.43
N GLY A 356 23.49 -20.29 27.49
CA GLY A 356 23.28 -21.17 28.66
C GLY A 356 22.56 -20.49 29.83
N ALA A 357 21.94 -19.32 29.62
CA ALA A 357 21.21 -18.58 30.66
C ALA A 357 20.19 -19.45 31.44
N ASN A 358 19.53 -20.42 30.76
CA ASN A 358 18.59 -21.35 31.38
C ASN A 358 19.20 -22.30 32.44
N ASN A 359 20.51 -22.44 32.44
CA ASN A 359 21.24 -23.33 33.36
C ASN A 359 21.91 -22.56 34.52
N VAL A 360 21.79 -21.24 34.51
CA VAL A 360 22.34 -20.37 35.55
C VAL A 360 21.34 -20.29 36.73
N THR A 361 21.86 -20.36 37.95
CA THR A 361 21.07 -20.14 39.16
C THR A 361 21.45 -18.84 39.84
N GLU A 362 20.53 -18.27 40.61
CA GLU A 362 20.74 -17.05 41.38
C GLU A 362 21.94 -17.20 42.32
N GLY A 363 22.89 -16.26 42.26
CA GLY A 363 24.12 -16.26 43.07
C GLY A 363 25.24 -17.17 42.58
N GLN A 364 25.06 -17.87 41.46
CA GLN A 364 26.09 -18.73 40.87
C GLN A 364 27.27 -17.89 40.32
N LYS A 365 28.50 -18.35 40.57
CA LYS A 365 29.70 -17.76 39.99
C LYS A 365 29.77 -18.10 38.49
N VAL A 366 29.86 -17.09 37.66
CA VAL A 366 30.05 -17.17 36.22
C VAL A 366 31.54 -17.09 35.94
N LEU A 367 32.11 -18.12 35.33
CA LEU A 367 33.46 -18.06 34.82
C LEU A 367 33.41 -17.56 33.37
N PHE A 368 34.30 -16.59 33.09
CA PHE A 368 34.49 -16.10 31.73
C PHE A 368 35.25 -17.15 30.90
N PRO A 369 34.94 -17.41 29.65
CA PRO A 369 35.82 -18.15 28.76
C PRO A 369 37.16 -17.41 28.70
N GLU A 370 38.29 -18.11 28.95
CA GLU A 370 39.61 -17.51 28.67
C GLU A 370 39.63 -17.16 27.17
N GLU A 371 39.98 -15.91 26.86
CA GLU A 371 40.26 -15.51 25.47
C GLU A 371 41.30 -16.48 24.90
N PRO A 372 41.10 -17.04 23.70
CA PRO A 372 42.10 -17.85 23.05
C PRO A 372 43.34 -16.98 22.86
N LYS A 373 44.42 -17.32 23.59
CA LYS A 373 45.74 -16.68 23.41
C LYS A 373 46.07 -16.76 21.94
N SER A 374 46.17 -15.60 21.27
CA SER A 374 46.67 -15.53 19.92
C SER A 374 48.08 -16.10 19.91
N GLU A 375 48.28 -17.31 19.42
CA GLU A 375 49.57 -17.82 19.05
C GLU A 375 50.14 -16.89 17.95
N LYS A 376 51.29 -16.33 18.29
CA LYS A 376 52.10 -15.52 17.38
C LYS A 376 52.75 -16.39 16.32
#